data_00e67dc3e5d54c1f4cae94ce054bc881
#
_entry.id   00e67dc3e5d54c1f4cae94ce054bc881
#
_cell.length_a   1.000
_cell.length_b   1.000
_cell.length_c   1.000
_cell.angle_alpha   90.00
_cell.angle_beta   90.00
_cell.angle_gamma   90.00
#
_symmetry.space_group_name_H-M   'P 1'
#
loop_
_entity.id
_entity.type
_entity.pdbx_description
1 polymer ?
#
loop_
_entity_poly.entity_id
_entity_poly.type
_entity_poly.pdbx_seq_one_letter_code
_entity_poly.pdbx_strand_id
1 'polypeptide(L)'
;MADKSYDVIVVGGGNAALCAAMAAQENGASVLILEKAPEEKRGGNSNFTGGGFRVVHHGADDIKALVPDLTDEEISKTDFGEYSRDRYLDDLFNVTQYYIDPDLAEYIVDNATDVAQWLRSKGVRFLANYGRQAFLHEGRFKFFGGVVLYANGGGLGLVASEYEYAEKNGIEIRYQTAAKSLIEGPLG
;
A
#
# COMPACT_ATOMS: atom_id res chain seq x y z
N MET A 1 10.98 33.58 14.13
CA MET A 1 11.24 32.14 14.03
C MET A 1 11.86 31.95 12.68
N ALA A 2 13.00 31.26 12.58
CA ALA A 2 13.58 30.96 11.27
C ALA A 2 12.57 30.15 10.47
N ASP A 3 12.32 30.54 9.21
CA ASP A 3 11.47 29.78 8.33
C ASP A 3 12.12 28.40 8.11
N LYS A 4 11.46 27.34 8.58
CA LYS A 4 11.94 25.98 8.39
C LYS A 4 11.66 25.56 6.94
N SER A 5 12.69 25.21 6.19
CA SER A 5 12.56 24.70 4.84
C SER A 5 12.57 23.16 4.83
N TYR A 6 11.95 22.57 3.84
CA TYR A 6 11.91 21.13 3.60
C TYR A 6 12.26 20.85 2.14
N ASP A 7 12.90 19.71 1.90
CA ASP A 7 13.20 19.24 0.55
C ASP A 7 11.93 18.76 -0.16
N VAL A 8 11.01 18.13 0.60
CA VAL A 8 9.75 17.61 0.08
C VAL A 8 8.59 18.00 1.00
N ILE A 9 7.55 18.56 0.41
CA ILE A 9 6.27 18.80 1.09
C ILE A 9 5.21 17.90 0.46
N VAL A 10 4.61 17.02 1.27
CA VAL A 10 3.55 16.10 0.85
C VAL A 10 2.21 16.66 1.29
N VAL A 11 1.26 16.79 0.35
CA VAL A 11 -0.08 17.33 0.64
C VAL A 11 -1.08 16.19 0.75
N GLY A 12 -1.61 15.99 1.96
CA GLY A 12 -2.51 14.91 2.36
C GLY A 12 -1.82 13.88 3.26
N GLY A 13 -2.63 13.06 3.93
CA GLY A 13 -2.18 12.04 4.89
C GLY A 13 -2.82 10.66 4.65
N GLY A 14 -3.20 10.33 3.41
CA GLY A 14 -3.63 8.99 3.02
C GLY A 14 -2.45 8.10 2.60
N ASN A 15 -2.71 6.85 2.28
CA ASN A 15 -1.70 5.84 1.90
C ASN A 15 -0.68 6.37 0.87
N ALA A 16 -1.13 6.97 -0.24
CA ALA A 16 -0.21 7.48 -1.26
C ALA A 16 0.73 8.57 -0.73
N ALA A 17 0.20 9.46 0.12
CA ALA A 17 0.98 10.54 0.73
C ALA A 17 2.00 10.00 1.72
N LEU A 18 1.60 9.05 2.57
CA LEU A 18 2.49 8.40 3.53
C LEU A 18 3.59 7.62 2.83
N CYS A 19 3.26 6.86 1.77
CA CYS A 19 4.27 6.18 0.95
C CYS A 19 5.26 7.17 0.33
N ALA A 20 4.78 8.28 -0.25
CA ALA A 20 5.65 9.31 -0.82
C ALA A 20 6.57 9.94 0.22
N ALA A 21 6.05 10.25 1.40
CA ALA A 21 6.81 10.83 2.49
C ALA A 21 7.90 9.87 3.02
N MET A 22 7.55 8.60 3.23
CA MET A 22 8.48 7.57 3.67
C MET A 22 9.60 7.34 2.63
N ALA A 23 9.23 7.25 1.34
CA ALA A 23 10.20 7.08 0.27
C ALA A 23 11.15 8.28 0.14
N ALA A 24 10.65 9.50 0.25
CA ALA A 24 11.49 10.70 0.24
C ALA A 24 12.46 10.72 1.43
N GLN A 25 11.97 10.40 2.62
CA GLN A 25 12.78 10.36 3.84
C GLN A 25 13.87 9.29 3.77
N GLU A 26 13.60 8.11 3.22
CA GLU A 26 14.61 7.05 3.00
C GLU A 26 15.74 7.48 2.07
N ASN A 27 15.46 8.40 1.15
CA ASN A 27 16.45 8.99 0.26
C ASN A 27 17.15 10.22 0.87
N GLY A 28 16.97 10.47 2.17
CA GLY A 28 17.65 11.51 2.92
C GLY A 28 17.02 12.89 2.85
N ALA A 29 15.82 13.01 2.27
CA ALA A 29 15.11 14.28 2.20
C ALA A 29 14.48 14.65 3.57
N SER A 30 14.51 15.94 3.88
CA SER A 30 13.68 16.51 4.95
C SER A 30 12.22 16.62 4.46
N VAL A 31 11.28 16.02 5.19
CA VAL A 31 9.90 15.87 4.72
C VAL A 31 8.92 16.53 5.68
N LEU A 32 7.92 17.21 5.12
CA LEU A 32 6.76 17.71 5.81
C LEU A 32 5.48 17.17 5.18
N ILE A 33 4.58 16.59 5.98
CA ILE A 33 3.23 16.23 5.56
C ILE A 33 2.25 17.32 6.02
N LEU A 34 1.40 17.81 5.10
CA LEU A 34 0.30 18.72 5.40
C LEU A 34 -1.03 17.97 5.31
N GLU A 35 -1.65 17.67 6.46
CA GLU A 35 -2.97 17.05 6.52
C GLU A 35 -4.03 18.07 6.94
N LYS A 36 -5.09 18.19 6.12
CA LYS A 36 -6.18 19.17 6.40
C LYS A 36 -7.10 18.72 7.54
N ALA A 37 -7.22 17.42 7.75
CA ALA A 37 -8.04 16.87 8.82
C ALA A 37 -7.33 17.01 10.18
N PRO A 38 -8.07 17.01 11.29
CA PRO A 38 -7.48 16.83 12.60
C PRO A 38 -6.93 15.39 12.73
N GLU A 39 -6.03 15.20 13.69
CA GLU A 39 -5.29 13.93 13.86
C GLU A 39 -6.20 12.71 14.00
N GLU A 40 -7.29 12.84 14.75
CA GLU A 40 -8.25 11.76 14.98
C GLU A 40 -9.06 11.36 13.73
N LYS A 41 -8.97 12.14 12.64
CA LYS A 41 -9.63 11.90 11.34
C LYS A 41 -8.64 11.74 10.18
N ARG A 42 -7.36 11.57 10.51
CA ARG A 42 -6.28 11.37 9.52
C ARG A 42 -6.49 10.10 8.69
N GLY A 43 -5.85 10.00 7.54
CA GLY A 43 -5.86 8.82 6.66
C GLY A 43 -6.81 8.88 5.46
N GLY A 44 -7.73 9.85 5.45
CA GLY A 44 -8.63 10.09 4.30
C GLY A 44 -9.40 8.86 3.85
N ASN A 45 -9.57 8.70 2.55
CA ASN A 45 -10.29 7.55 1.97
C ASN A 45 -9.60 6.21 2.22
N SER A 46 -8.30 6.20 2.50
CA SER A 46 -7.56 4.97 2.79
C SER A 46 -8.08 4.25 4.02
N ASN A 47 -8.63 4.96 5.01
CA ASN A 47 -9.26 4.37 6.19
C ASN A 47 -10.48 3.49 5.88
N PHE A 48 -11.15 3.73 4.75
CA PHE A 48 -12.40 3.07 4.40
C PHE A 48 -12.22 1.88 3.44
N THR A 49 -10.98 1.56 3.07
CA THR A 49 -10.70 0.42 2.20
C THR A 49 -10.69 -0.89 2.98
N GLY A 50 -10.92 -2.01 2.29
CA GLY A 50 -10.69 -3.34 2.85
C GLY A 50 -9.21 -3.70 3.01
N GLY A 51 -8.30 -2.84 2.55
CA GLY A 51 -6.86 -3.07 2.64
C GLY A 51 -6.35 -4.22 1.77
N GLY A 52 -7.10 -4.60 0.73
CA GLY A 52 -6.72 -5.68 -0.18
C GLY A 52 -5.61 -5.25 -1.15
N PHE A 53 -4.64 -6.15 -1.35
CA PHE A 53 -3.53 -5.95 -2.27
C PHE A 53 -3.51 -7.04 -3.32
N ARG A 54 -3.28 -6.65 -4.58
CA ARG A 54 -2.94 -7.54 -5.67
C ARG A 54 -1.43 -7.59 -5.80
N VAL A 55 -0.90 -8.79 -5.96
CA VAL A 55 0.54 -9.00 -6.20
C VAL A 55 0.73 -10.10 -7.24
N VAL A 56 1.76 -9.96 -8.04
CA VAL A 56 2.22 -11.08 -8.89
C VAL A 56 2.85 -12.13 -7.99
N HIS A 57 2.45 -13.40 -8.15
CA HIS A 57 3.01 -14.51 -7.39
C HIS A 57 2.90 -15.84 -8.16
N HIS A 58 3.80 -16.76 -7.88
CA HIS A 58 3.87 -18.07 -8.51
C HIS A 58 3.56 -19.21 -7.51
N GLY A 59 2.92 -18.88 -6.40
CA GLY A 59 2.48 -19.87 -5.42
C GLY A 59 2.79 -19.53 -3.98
N ALA A 60 2.85 -20.58 -3.16
CA ALA A 60 2.90 -20.46 -1.70
C ALA A 60 4.16 -19.77 -1.17
N ASP A 61 5.31 -19.98 -1.80
CA ASP A 61 6.58 -19.41 -1.32
C ASP A 61 6.59 -17.89 -1.43
N ASP A 62 6.08 -17.34 -2.55
CA ASP A 62 5.97 -15.89 -2.73
C ASP A 62 4.99 -15.29 -1.71
N ILE A 63 3.87 -15.97 -1.47
CA ILE A 63 2.90 -15.52 -0.46
C ILE A 63 3.48 -15.63 0.95
N LYS A 64 4.22 -16.69 1.27
CA LYS A 64 4.91 -16.83 2.56
C LYS A 64 5.94 -15.72 2.80
N ALA A 65 6.63 -15.27 1.76
CA ALA A 65 7.58 -14.15 1.86
C ALA A 65 6.88 -12.83 2.26
N LEU A 66 5.64 -12.63 1.82
CA LEU A 66 4.81 -11.46 2.17
C LEU A 66 4.02 -11.64 3.47
N VAL A 67 3.67 -12.87 3.83
CA VAL A 67 2.89 -13.24 5.02
C VAL A 67 3.67 -14.27 5.84
N PRO A 68 4.75 -13.87 6.53
CA PRO A 68 5.61 -14.80 7.28
C PRO A 68 4.90 -15.51 8.43
N ASP A 69 3.75 -14.99 8.85
CA ASP A 69 2.93 -15.59 9.92
C ASP A 69 2.17 -16.85 9.47
N LEU A 70 2.08 -17.12 8.16
CA LEU A 70 1.48 -18.37 7.67
C LEU A 70 2.25 -19.57 8.23
N THR A 71 1.52 -20.49 8.82
CA THR A 71 2.08 -21.75 9.33
C THR A 71 2.25 -22.77 8.19
N ASP A 72 3.11 -23.75 8.39
CA ASP A 72 3.28 -24.85 7.43
C ASP A 72 1.98 -25.65 7.27
N GLU A 73 1.17 -25.74 8.34
CA GLU A 73 -0.16 -26.38 8.29
C GLU A 73 -1.10 -25.60 7.37
N GLU A 74 -1.19 -24.29 7.48
CA GLU A 74 -2.01 -23.43 6.61
C GLU A 74 -1.56 -23.53 5.17
N ILE A 75 -0.25 -23.50 4.92
CA ILE A 75 0.33 -23.65 3.57
C ILE A 75 -0.04 -25.01 2.98
N SER A 76 0.09 -26.09 3.75
CA SER A 76 -0.22 -27.46 3.26
C SER A 76 -1.70 -27.64 2.89
N LYS A 77 -2.59 -26.88 3.53
CA LYS A 77 -4.05 -26.90 3.32
C LYS A 77 -4.54 -25.84 2.33
N THR A 78 -3.63 -25.08 1.71
CA THR A 78 -3.99 -23.98 0.82
C THR A 78 -3.37 -24.16 -0.56
N ASP A 79 -4.19 -23.94 -1.57
CA ASP A 79 -3.76 -23.77 -2.95
C ASP A 79 -3.88 -22.28 -3.28
N PHE A 80 -2.74 -21.58 -3.25
CA PHE A 80 -2.69 -20.15 -3.59
C PHE A 80 -2.78 -19.90 -5.09
N GLY A 81 -2.59 -20.97 -5.89
CA GLY A 81 -2.53 -20.85 -7.35
C GLY A 81 -1.34 -20.02 -7.80
N GLU A 82 -1.47 -19.49 -9.00
CA GLU A 82 -0.56 -18.53 -9.60
C GLU A 82 -1.34 -17.31 -10.08
N TYR A 83 -0.76 -16.12 -9.90
CA TYR A 83 -1.29 -14.89 -10.47
C TYR A 83 -0.17 -14.17 -11.20
N SER A 84 -0.03 -14.50 -12.48
CA SER A 84 1.04 -14.01 -13.33
C SER A 84 0.87 -12.52 -13.67
N ARG A 85 1.96 -11.90 -14.16
CA ARG A 85 1.97 -10.54 -14.70
C ARG A 85 0.88 -10.35 -15.77
N ASP A 86 0.80 -11.25 -16.72
CA ASP A 86 -0.14 -11.15 -17.84
C ASP A 86 -1.58 -11.22 -17.35
N ARG A 87 -1.88 -12.14 -16.42
CA ARG A 87 -3.20 -12.23 -15.83
C ARG A 87 -3.58 -10.97 -15.05
N TYR A 88 -2.64 -10.34 -14.36
CA TYR A 88 -2.91 -9.10 -13.66
C TYR A 88 -3.21 -7.96 -14.63
N LEU A 89 -2.46 -7.84 -15.73
CA LEU A 89 -2.74 -6.88 -16.79
C LEU A 89 -4.10 -7.14 -17.44
N ASP A 90 -4.42 -8.39 -17.78
CA ASP A 90 -5.72 -8.76 -18.33
C ASP A 90 -6.87 -8.34 -17.40
N ASP A 91 -6.75 -8.61 -16.10
CA ASP A 91 -7.74 -8.20 -15.11
C ASP A 91 -7.90 -6.67 -15.05
N LEU A 92 -6.80 -5.92 -15.09
CA LEU A 92 -6.83 -4.45 -15.09
C LEU A 92 -7.49 -3.90 -16.36
N PHE A 93 -7.11 -4.40 -17.53
CA PHE A 93 -7.69 -3.97 -18.79
C PHE A 93 -9.19 -4.32 -18.86
N ASN A 94 -9.58 -5.50 -18.42
CA ASN A 94 -10.97 -5.93 -18.42
C ASN A 94 -11.84 -5.09 -17.47
N VAL A 95 -11.40 -4.86 -16.23
CA VAL A 95 -12.20 -4.10 -15.24
C VAL A 95 -12.33 -2.63 -15.60
N THR A 96 -11.33 -2.08 -16.29
CA THR A 96 -11.34 -0.69 -16.77
C THR A 96 -11.93 -0.55 -18.17
N GLN A 97 -12.36 -1.65 -18.80
CA GLN A 97 -12.87 -1.65 -20.18
C GLN A 97 -11.86 -1.00 -21.16
N TYR A 98 -10.58 -1.23 -20.93
CA TYR A 98 -9.46 -0.68 -21.71
C TYR A 98 -9.31 0.86 -21.64
N TYR A 99 -9.92 1.53 -20.65
CA TYR A 99 -9.73 2.97 -20.43
C TYR A 99 -8.55 3.31 -19.51
N ILE A 100 -7.82 2.31 -19.03
CA ILE A 100 -6.63 2.52 -18.22
C ILE A 100 -5.47 2.99 -19.11
N ASP A 101 -4.62 3.84 -18.54
CA ASP A 101 -3.32 4.17 -19.13
C ASP A 101 -2.42 2.92 -19.10
N PRO A 102 -1.98 2.40 -20.25
CA PRO A 102 -1.22 1.15 -20.28
C PRO A 102 0.15 1.26 -19.59
N ASP A 103 0.83 2.39 -19.70
CA ASP A 103 2.15 2.59 -19.06
C ASP A 103 2.01 2.57 -17.53
N LEU A 104 0.95 3.19 -17.00
CA LEU A 104 0.64 3.14 -15.56
C LEU A 104 0.21 1.74 -15.13
N ALA A 105 -0.53 1.00 -15.97
CA ALA A 105 -0.92 -0.36 -15.67
C ALA A 105 0.31 -1.29 -15.55
N GLU A 106 1.22 -1.22 -16.51
CA GLU A 106 2.47 -1.98 -16.47
C GLU A 106 3.32 -1.60 -15.25
N TYR A 107 3.46 -0.31 -14.98
CA TYR A 107 4.21 0.16 -13.82
C TYR A 107 3.65 -0.38 -12.49
N ILE A 108 2.32 -0.38 -12.33
CA ILE A 108 1.66 -0.91 -11.13
C ILE A 108 1.92 -2.42 -11.00
N VAL A 109 1.74 -3.16 -12.08
CA VAL A 109 1.88 -4.64 -12.07
C VAL A 109 3.31 -5.05 -11.78
N ASP A 110 4.27 -4.41 -12.46
CA ASP A 110 5.68 -4.74 -12.35
C ASP A 110 6.27 -4.42 -10.96
N ASN A 111 5.69 -3.46 -10.25
CA ASN A 111 6.16 -3.06 -8.92
C ASN A 111 5.27 -3.57 -7.75
N ALA A 112 4.14 -4.21 -8.02
CA ALA A 112 3.14 -4.55 -6.98
C ALA A 112 3.72 -5.39 -5.84
N THR A 113 4.52 -6.40 -6.16
CA THR A 113 5.12 -7.30 -5.16
C THR A 113 6.22 -6.61 -4.36
N ASP A 114 7.09 -5.85 -5.02
CA ASP A 114 8.18 -5.11 -4.35
C ASP A 114 7.62 -4.03 -3.43
N VAL A 115 6.56 -3.33 -3.86
CA VAL A 115 5.87 -2.34 -3.01
C VAL A 115 5.23 -3.00 -1.79
N ALA A 116 4.63 -4.19 -1.94
CA ALA A 116 4.10 -4.93 -0.79
C ALA A 116 5.21 -5.34 0.19
N GLN A 117 6.37 -5.80 -0.31
CA GLN A 117 7.54 -6.10 0.53
C GLN A 117 8.06 -4.85 1.22
N TRP A 118 8.15 -3.74 0.51
CA TRP A 118 8.57 -2.46 1.05
C TRP A 118 7.63 -1.98 2.17
N LEU A 119 6.31 -1.98 1.95
CA LEU A 119 5.32 -1.64 2.98
C LEU A 119 5.45 -2.54 4.22
N ARG A 120 5.70 -3.84 4.01
CA ARG A 120 5.96 -4.75 5.11
C ARG A 120 7.20 -4.34 5.91
N SER A 121 8.27 -3.88 5.25
CA SER A 121 9.47 -3.37 5.93
C SER A 121 9.20 -2.10 6.77
N LYS A 122 8.09 -1.38 6.47
CA LYS A 122 7.61 -0.22 7.22
C LYS A 122 6.64 -0.56 8.35
N GLY A 123 6.41 -1.85 8.61
CA GLY A 123 5.56 -2.31 9.69
C GLY A 123 4.14 -2.69 9.27
N VAL A 124 3.78 -2.55 7.99
CA VAL A 124 2.49 -3.06 7.50
C VAL A 124 2.49 -4.58 7.57
N ARG A 125 1.58 -5.14 8.37
CA ARG A 125 1.38 -6.58 8.47
C ARG A 125 0.34 -7.02 7.46
N PHE A 126 0.71 -7.92 6.55
CA PHE A 126 -0.21 -8.56 5.63
C PHE A 126 -0.71 -9.89 6.16
N LEU A 127 -1.94 -10.24 5.78
CA LEU A 127 -2.58 -11.52 6.03
C LEU A 127 -3.10 -12.09 4.72
N ALA A 128 -3.20 -13.41 4.62
CA ALA A 128 -3.81 -14.06 3.48
C ALA A 128 -5.35 -13.87 3.51
N ASN A 129 -5.92 -13.52 2.37
CA ASN A 129 -7.30 -13.06 2.24
C ASN A 129 -8.29 -14.22 2.08
N TYR A 130 -8.27 -15.17 2.99
CA TYR A 130 -9.14 -16.36 2.96
C TYR A 130 -10.63 -16.02 2.87
N GLY A 131 -11.08 -15.02 3.62
CA GLY A 131 -12.50 -14.70 3.75
C GLY A 131 -13.15 -14.12 2.50
N ARG A 132 -12.35 -13.60 1.55
CA ARG A 132 -12.88 -12.93 0.34
C ARG A 132 -12.38 -13.51 -0.97
N GLN A 133 -11.23 -14.19 -0.95
CA GLN A 133 -10.55 -14.61 -2.17
C GLN A 133 -10.26 -16.11 -2.22
N ALA A 134 -10.76 -16.87 -1.23
CA ALA A 134 -10.61 -18.30 -1.21
C ALA A 134 -11.95 -19.00 -0.92
N PHE A 135 -12.09 -20.20 -1.40
CA PHE A 135 -13.19 -21.12 -1.08
C PHE A 135 -12.65 -22.49 -0.67
N LEU A 136 -13.41 -23.18 0.18
CA LEU A 136 -13.03 -24.53 0.61
C LEU A 136 -13.49 -25.55 -0.44
N HIS A 137 -12.55 -26.35 -0.95
CA HIS A 137 -12.81 -27.45 -1.88
C HIS A 137 -12.03 -28.69 -1.45
N GLU A 138 -12.73 -29.79 -1.21
CA GLU A 138 -12.11 -31.06 -0.80
C GLU A 138 -11.14 -30.92 0.39
N GLY A 139 -11.51 -30.10 1.37
CA GLY A 139 -10.70 -29.89 2.58
C GLY A 139 -9.50 -28.96 2.42
N ARG A 140 -9.32 -28.35 1.24
CA ARG A 140 -8.27 -27.35 0.99
C ARG A 140 -8.88 -26.02 0.57
N PHE A 141 -8.26 -24.93 1.02
CA PHE A 141 -8.58 -23.60 0.51
C PHE A 141 -7.98 -23.41 -0.89
N LYS A 142 -8.78 -22.85 -1.79
CA LYS A 142 -8.33 -22.48 -3.14
C LYS A 142 -8.57 -21.00 -3.36
N PHE A 143 -7.50 -20.27 -3.67
CA PHE A 143 -7.58 -18.87 -4.08
C PHE A 143 -7.95 -18.79 -5.57
N PHE A 144 -8.81 -17.81 -5.92
CA PHE A 144 -9.32 -17.66 -7.29
C PHE A 144 -9.00 -16.32 -7.94
N GLY A 145 -8.37 -15.40 -7.24
CA GLY A 145 -8.03 -14.07 -7.76
C GLY A 145 -6.72 -13.54 -7.20
N GLY A 146 -6.24 -12.44 -7.78
CA GLY A 146 -4.95 -11.85 -7.42
C GLY A 146 -4.95 -11.03 -6.13
N VAL A 147 -6.11 -10.78 -5.50
CA VAL A 147 -6.17 -10.04 -4.20
C VAL A 147 -5.94 -11.02 -3.06
N VAL A 148 -4.78 -11.68 -3.09
CA VAL A 148 -4.43 -12.74 -2.12
C VAL A 148 -4.05 -12.20 -0.75
N LEU A 149 -3.72 -10.91 -0.66
CA LEU A 149 -3.29 -10.24 0.56
C LEU A 149 -4.29 -9.18 1.01
N TYR A 150 -4.31 -8.91 2.31
CA TYR A 150 -4.89 -7.68 2.85
C TYR A 150 -4.08 -7.20 4.06
N ALA A 151 -4.06 -5.89 4.26
CA ALA A 151 -3.44 -5.31 5.45
C ALA A 151 -4.23 -5.68 6.71
N ASN A 152 -3.55 -6.11 7.76
CA ASN A 152 -4.19 -6.41 9.05
C ASN A 152 -4.91 -5.18 9.59
N GLY A 153 -6.20 -5.32 9.90
CA GLY A 153 -7.06 -4.19 10.26
C GLY A 153 -7.62 -3.39 9.07
N GLY A 154 -7.45 -3.89 7.84
CA GLY A 154 -7.94 -3.23 6.64
C GLY A 154 -7.24 -1.90 6.37
N GLY A 155 -7.96 -0.93 5.80
CA GLY A 155 -7.41 0.40 5.52
C GLY A 155 -6.99 1.16 6.76
N LEU A 156 -7.72 1.02 7.87
CA LEU A 156 -7.35 1.61 9.16
C LEU A 156 -5.99 1.07 9.65
N GLY A 157 -5.79 -0.25 9.59
CA GLY A 157 -4.55 -0.87 10.02
C GLY A 157 -3.37 -0.52 9.12
N LEU A 158 -3.61 -0.44 7.80
CA LEU A 158 -2.62 0.02 6.82
C LEU A 158 -2.11 1.42 7.20
N VAL A 159 -3.02 2.38 7.24
CA VAL A 159 -2.68 3.79 7.51
C VAL A 159 -2.09 3.97 8.92
N ALA A 160 -2.58 3.24 9.91
CA ALA A 160 -2.03 3.29 11.27
C ALA A 160 -0.55 2.85 11.29
N SER A 161 -0.21 1.77 10.61
CA SER A 161 1.18 1.29 10.51
C SER A 161 2.09 2.30 9.79
N GLU A 162 1.59 2.91 8.72
CA GLU A 162 2.33 3.93 7.97
C GLU A 162 2.58 5.20 8.79
N TYR A 163 1.57 5.67 9.54
CA TYR A 163 1.73 6.80 10.45
C TYR A 163 2.71 6.47 11.57
N GLU A 164 2.62 5.29 12.18
CA GLU A 164 3.56 4.86 13.21
C GLU A 164 5.00 4.88 12.70
N TYR A 165 5.21 4.38 11.47
CA TYR A 165 6.53 4.45 10.84
C TYR A 165 6.98 5.89 10.63
N ALA A 166 6.13 6.74 10.06
CA ALA A 166 6.45 8.13 9.77
C ALA A 166 6.81 8.91 11.03
N GLU A 167 6.01 8.79 12.08
CA GLU A 167 6.21 9.45 13.37
C GLU A 167 7.49 8.97 14.06
N LYS A 168 7.72 7.64 14.08
CA LYS A 168 8.91 7.02 14.67
C LYS A 168 10.21 7.42 13.96
N ASN A 169 10.15 7.70 12.67
CA ASN A 169 11.31 8.09 11.87
C ASN A 169 11.42 9.62 11.69
N GLY A 170 10.64 10.39 12.45
CA GLY A 170 10.80 11.85 12.55
C GLY A 170 10.26 12.63 11.36
N ILE A 171 9.35 12.05 10.56
CA ILE A 171 8.63 12.80 9.52
C ILE A 171 7.68 13.77 10.21
N GLU A 172 7.83 15.08 9.95
CA GLU A 172 6.96 16.09 10.53
C GLU A 172 5.58 16.06 9.86
N ILE A 173 4.53 16.03 10.69
CA ILE A 173 3.14 16.04 10.22
C ILE A 173 2.43 17.24 10.85
N ARG A 174 1.81 18.07 10.02
CA ARG A 174 0.97 19.18 10.48
C ARG A 174 -0.47 18.90 10.14
N TYR A 175 -1.24 18.68 11.18
CA TYR A 175 -2.69 18.49 11.08
C TYR A 175 -3.43 19.82 10.99
N GLN A 176 -4.70 19.81 10.58
CA GLN A 176 -5.54 20.99 10.39
C GLN A 176 -4.88 22.05 9.50
N THR A 177 -4.02 21.60 8.58
CA THR A 177 -3.20 22.45 7.72
C THR A 177 -3.49 22.15 6.26
N ALA A 178 -4.31 23.01 5.64
CA ALA A 178 -4.67 22.85 4.23
C ALA A 178 -3.73 23.65 3.34
N ALA A 179 -3.14 22.99 2.34
CA ALA A 179 -2.47 23.68 1.24
C ALA A 179 -3.49 24.50 0.44
N LYS A 180 -3.17 25.78 0.16
CA LYS A 180 -4.07 26.70 -0.56
C LYS A 180 -3.66 26.91 -2.00
N SER A 181 -2.38 27.12 -2.21
CA SER A 181 -1.79 27.39 -3.54
C SER A 181 -0.31 27.07 -3.52
N LEU A 182 0.22 26.83 -4.69
CA LEU A 182 1.67 26.85 -4.93
C LEU A 182 2.10 28.30 -5.19
N ILE A 183 3.24 28.67 -4.67
CA ILE A 183 3.88 29.96 -4.95
C ILE A 183 5.14 29.65 -5.72
N GLU A 184 5.15 30.03 -7.00
CA GLU A 184 6.30 29.82 -7.86
C GLU A 184 7.38 30.87 -7.51
N GLY A 185 8.60 30.41 -7.39
CA GLY A 185 9.76 31.28 -7.22
C GLY A 185 10.15 31.97 -8.55
N PRO A 186 11.11 32.90 -8.51
CA PRO A 186 11.55 33.64 -9.71
C PRO A 186 12.24 32.74 -10.76
N LEU A 187 12.51 31.50 -10.43
CA LEU A 187 13.14 30.52 -11.34
C LEU A 187 12.18 29.36 -11.73
N GLY A 188 10.88 29.46 -11.44
CA GLY A 188 9.85 28.45 -11.62
C GLY A 188 9.55 27.70 -10.36
#